data_7b1a2e495f531e07db0b188331357327
#
_entry.id   7b1a2e495f531e07db0b188331357327
#
_cell.length_a   1.000
_cell.length_b   1.000
_cell.length_c   1.000
_cell.angle_alpha   90.00
_cell.angle_beta   90.00
_cell.angle_gamma   90.00
#
_symmetry.space_group_name_H-M   'P 1'
#
loop_
_entity.id
_entity.type
_entity.pdbx_description
1 polymer ?
#
loop_
_entity_poly.entity_id
_entity_poly.type
_entity_poly.pdbx_seq_one_letter_code
_entity_poly.pdbx_strand_id
1 'polypeptide(L)'
;QTFYISSVQNDGLTWEKQKTINIGLSARLFDRLDIDLAYYDKKTTDMLMTIPYSYTTGHSSGWGNIGSMFNRGFEATVSYDIINRRNLQWSVSANINYNKNQITELFGGRDEYVVANTGIKYQVGMPYGELYYVRWVGVDPADGQQIWLDKDGNETKTYSEDNAVFTGKQRYAPWAGGF
;
A
#
# COMPACT_ATOMS: atom_id res chain seq x y z
N GLN A 1 6.46 -33.28 30.98
CA GLN A 1 6.51 -32.41 29.78
C GLN A 1 5.11 -31.88 29.53
N THR A 2 5.01 -30.56 29.51
CA THR A 2 3.72 -29.89 29.20
C THR A 2 3.74 -29.55 27.71
N PHE A 3 2.79 -30.07 26.95
CA PHE A 3 2.60 -29.71 25.56
C PHE A 3 1.58 -28.59 25.51
N TYR A 4 1.84 -27.56 24.74
CA TYR A 4 0.87 -26.53 24.40
C TYR A 4 0.77 -26.38 22.87
N ILE A 5 -0.43 -26.11 22.41
CA ILE A 5 -0.69 -25.86 20.98
C ILE A 5 -0.25 -24.42 20.70
N SER A 6 0.79 -24.23 19.89
CA SER A 6 1.35 -22.91 19.56
C SER A 6 0.56 -22.19 18.45
N SER A 7 -0.17 -22.93 17.61
CA SER A 7 -0.98 -22.38 16.51
C SER A 7 -2.16 -23.29 16.21
N VAL A 8 -3.23 -22.69 15.73
CA VAL A 8 -4.40 -23.44 15.23
C VAL A 8 -4.08 -23.94 13.83
N GLN A 9 -4.38 -25.23 13.58
CA GLN A 9 -4.30 -25.81 12.25
C GLN A 9 -5.36 -25.15 11.34
N ASN A 10 -4.96 -24.83 10.11
CA ASN A 10 -5.87 -24.33 9.07
C ASN A 10 -5.72 -25.19 7.82
N ASP A 11 -6.62 -26.17 7.67
CA ASP A 11 -6.63 -27.10 6.53
C ASP A 11 -7.01 -26.43 5.21
N GLY A 12 -7.59 -25.22 5.28
CA GLY A 12 -7.93 -24.40 4.11
C GLY A 12 -6.78 -23.53 3.61
N LEU A 13 -5.59 -23.60 4.25
CA LEU A 13 -4.45 -22.76 3.86
C LEU A 13 -3.91 -23.19 2.50
N THR A 14 -3.86 -22.24 1.56
CA THR A 14 -3.31 -22.44 0.22
C THR A 14 -2.14 -21.50 -0.03
N TRP A 15 -1.37 -21.80 -1.07
CA TRP A 15 -0.28 -20.92 -1.50
C TRP A 15 -0.80 -19.62 -2.12
N GLU A 16 -0.16 -18.52 -1.77
CA GLU A 16 -0.33 -17.26 -2.47
C GLU A 16 0.06 -17.43 -3.94
N LYS A 17 -0.78 -16.93 -4.84
CA LYS A 17 -0.55 -16.99 -6.28
C LYS A 17 -0.35 -15.59 -6.83
N GLN A 18 0.64 -15.46 -7.69
CA GLN A 18 0.95 -14.19 -8.35
C GLN A 18 0.98 -14.38 -9.86
N LYS A 19 0.17 -13.58 -10.55
CA LYS A 19 0.20 -13.46 -12.01
C LYS A 19 0.73 -12.07 -12.37
N THR A 20 1.81 -12.03 -13.17
CA THR A 20 2.40 -10.77 -13.61
C THR A 20 2.47 -10.72 -15.13
N ILE A 21 2.07 -9.60 -15.70
CA ILE A 21 2.26 -9.25 -17.10
C ILE A 21 3.17 -8.02 -17.13
N ASN A 22 4.29 -8.12 -17.84
CA ASN A 22 5.22 -7.01 -18.05
C ASN A 22 5.36 -6.75 -19.53
N ILE A 23 5.28 -5.50 -19.94
CA ILE A 23 5.52 -5.06 -21.31
C ILE A 23 6.57 -3.96 -21.24
N GLY A 24 7.68 -4.13 -21.94
CA GLY A 24 8.77 -3.17 -21.98
C GLY A 24 9.12 -2.75 -23.39
N LEU A 25 9.55 -1.53 -23.55
CA LEU A 25 10.09 -0.97 -24.77
C LEU A 25 11.36 -0.20 -24.44
N SER A 26 12.47 -0.58 -25.07
CA SER A 26 13.73 0.14 -25.00
C SER A 26 14.11 0.63 -26.40
N ALA A 27 14.48 1.88 -26.49
CA ALA A 27 14.90 2.50 -27.76
C ALA A 27 16.07 3.42 -27.54
N ARG A 28 17.05 3.34 -28.46
CA ARG A 28 18.12 4.32 -28.56
C ARG A 28 17.95 5.14 -29.85
N LEU A 29 17.80 6.44 -29.70
CA LEU A 29 17.54 7.36 -30.78
C LEU A 29 18.73 8.33 -30.94
N PHE A 30 19.11 8.58 -32.22
CA PHE A 30 20.16 9.54 -32.58
C PHE A 30 21.51 9.26 -31.89
N ASP A 31 21.77 8.02 -31.45
CA ASP A 31 22.96 7.60 -30.68
C ASP A 31 23.19 8.38 -29.38
N ARG A 32 22.19 9.09 -28.88
CA ARG A 32 22.29 9.98 -27.71
C ARG A 32 21.11 9.93 -26.76
N LEU A 33 19.95 9.49 -27.21
CA LEU A 33 18.73 9.46 -26.42
C LEU A 33 18.33 8.01 -26.16
N ASP A 34 18.47 7.56 -24.92
CA ASP A 34 18.00 6.28 -24.46
C ASP A 34 16.65 6.45 -23.76
N ILE A 35 15.68 5.64 -24.15
CA ILE A 35 14.33 5.63 -23.60
C ILE A 35 13.99 4.21 -23.22
N ASP A 36 13.65 3.99 -21.95
CA ASP A 36 13.12 2.73 -21.44
C ASP A 36 11.74 2.98 -20.86
N LEU A 37 10.75 2.25 -21.38
CA LEU A 37 9.37 2.30 -20.92
C LEU A 37 8.97 0.90 -20.49
N ALA A 38 8.32 0.78 -19.35
CA ALA A 38 7.76 -0.47 -18.88
C ALA A 38 6.35 -0.26 -18.33
N TYR A 39 5.49 -1.21 -18.61
CA TYR A 39 4.16 -1.32 -18.01
C TYR A 39 4.04 -2.69 -17.34
N TYR A 40 3.46 -2.73 -16.14
CA TYR A 40 3.20 -3.97 -15.45
C TYR A 40 1.77 -4.04 -14.89
N ASP A 41 1.21 -5.25 -14.92
CA ASP A 41 -0.03 -5.63 -14.23
C ASP A 41 0.24 -6.89 -13.42
N LYS A 42 0.24 -6.75 -12.11
CA LYS A 42 0.50 -7.82 -11.14
C LYS A 42 -0.74 -8.08 -10.32
N LYS A 43 -1.33 -9.25 -10.45
CA LYS A 43 -2.45 -9.72 -9.63
C LYS A 43 -1.95 -10.76 -8.62
N THR A 44 -2.22 -10.52 -7.35
CA THR A 44 -1.96 -11.45 -6.26
C THR A 44 -3.29 -11.97 -5.73
N THR A 45 -3.44 -13.28 -5.61
CA THR A 45 -4.62 -13.95 -5.06
C THR A 45 -4.21 -14.87 -3.92
N ASP A 46 -5.15 -15.18 -3.06
CA ASP A 46 -4.93 -16.05 -1.88
C ASP A 46 -3.82 -15.51 -0.96
N MET A 47 -3.71 -14.18 -0.81
CA MET A 47 -2.66 -13.56 0.03
C MET A 47 -2.66 -14.12 1.44
N LEU A 48 -1.48 -14.49 1.93
CA LEU A 48 -1.27 -15.02 3.27
C LEU A 48 -1.09 -13.88 4.27
N MET A 49 -1.99 -13.79 5.22
CA MET A 49 -1.88 -12.85 6.33
C MET A 49 -2.38 -13.47 7.64
N THR A 50 -2.07 -12.80 8.73
CA THR A 50 -2.58 -13.16 10.05
C THR A 50 -4.03 -12.70 10.20
N ILE A 51 -4.93 -13.63 10.46
CA ILE A 51 -6.35 -13.38 10.73
C ILE A 51 -6.56 -13.41 12.24
N PRO A 52 -7.22 -12.41 12.86
CA PRO A 52 -7.57 -12.48 14.25
C PRO A 52 -8.67 -13.53 14.47
N TYR A 53 -8.50 -14.30 15.53
CA TYR A 53 -9.52 -15.25 15.97
C TYR A 53 -10.32 -14.69 17.15
N SER A 54 -11.51 -15.24 17.36
CA SER A 54 -12.25 -15.00 18.59
C SER A 54 -11.43 -15.51 19.79
N TYR A 55 -11.37 -14.74 20.86
CA TYR A 55 -10.69 -15.15 22.10
C TYR A 55 -11.21 -16.49 22.67
N THR A 56 -12.41 -16.90 22.29
CA THR A 56 -12.99 -18.21 22.68
C THR A 56 -12.22 -19.39 22.12
N THR A 57 -11.37 -19.19 21.11
CA THR A 57 -10.53 -20.26 20.53
C THR A 57 -9.26 -20.53 21.33
N GLY A 58 -8.92 -19.67 22.30
CA GLY A 58 -7.66 -19.71 23.05
C GLY A 58 -6.45 -19.19 22.27
N HIS A 59 -6.64 -18.71 21.06
CA HIS A 59 -5.61 -18.12 20.22
C HIS A 59 -6.03 -16.72 19.74
N SER A 60 -5.09 -15.79 19.71
CA SER A 60 -5.36 -14.40 19.26
C SER A 60 -5.45 -14.29 17.74
N SER A 61 -4.72 -15.11 17.02
CA SER A 61 -4.64 -15.06 15.56
C SER A 61 -4.10 -16.35 14.95
N GLY A 62 -4.26 -16.49 13.65
CA GLY A 62 -3.67 -17.57 12.86
C GLY A 62 -3.45 -17.14 11.40
N TRP A 63 -2.74 -17.97 10.66
CA TRP A 63 -2.52 -17.75 9.25
C TRP A 63 -3.75 -18.12 8.42
N GLY A 64 -4.06 -17.31 7.43
CA GLY A 64 -5.12 -17.59 6.47
C GLY A 64 -4.92 -16.83 5.16
N ASN A 65 -5.60 -17.29 4.13
CA ASN A 65 -5.67 -16.62 2.85
C ASN A 65 -6.73 -15.51 2.94
N ILE A 66 -6.30 -14.26 2.86
CA ILE A 66 -7.14 -13.13 3.27
C ILE A 66 -7.72 -12.33 2.12
N GLY A 67 -7.36 -12.63 0.90
CA GLY A 67 -7.93 -11.91 -0.21
C GLY A 67 -7.03 -11.77 -1.42
N SER A 68 -7.37 -10.80 -2.22
CA SER A 68 -6.70 -10.54 -3.49
C SER A 68 -6.45 -9.05 -3.67
N MET A 69 -5.39 -8.72 -4.41
CA MET A 69 -5.08 -7.35 -4.79
C MET A 69 -4.42 -7.29 -6.17
N PHE A 70 -4.42 -6.12 -6.77
CA PHE A 70 -3.58 -5.86 -7.93
C PHE A 70 -2.64 -4.67 -7.70
N ASN A 71 -1.54 -4.69 -8.42
CA ASN A 71 -0.62 -3.58 -8.60
C ASN A 71 -0.42 -3.37 -10.10
N ARG A 72 -0.70 -2.18 -10.57
CA ARG A 72 -0.54 -1.76 -11.96
C ARG A 72 0.25 -0.50 -12.01
N GLY A 73 1.16 -0.41 -12.96
CA GLY A 73 1.96 0.78 -13.06
C GLY A 73 2.72 0.88 -14.34
N PHE A 74 3.37 2.02 -14.48
CA PHE A 74 4.34 2.23 -15.55
C PHE A 74 5.62 2.83 -14.98
N GLU A 75 6.71 2.54 -15.66
CA GLU A 75 8.03 3.08 -15.38
C GLU A 75 8.57 3.67 -16.67
N ALA A 76 9.20 4.83 -16.56
CA ALA A 76 9.88 5.46 -17.68
C ALA A 76 11.23 5.97 -17.22
N THR A 77 12.27 5.65 -17.99
CA THR A 77 13.61 6.20 -17.83
C THR A 77 14.03 6.82 -19.13
N VAL A 78 14.55 8.04 -19.06
CA VAL A 78 15.07 8.77 -20.21
C VAL A 78 16.46 9.24 -19.87
N SER A 79 17.44 8.93 -20.72
CA SER A 79 18.82 9.39 -20.60
C SER A 79 19.23 10.09 -21.89
N TYR A 80 19.88 11.23 -21.77
CA TYR A 80 20.33 12.02 -22.90
C TYR A 80 21.77 12.45 -22.76
N ASP A 81 22.59 12.11 -23.75
CA ASP A 81 23.98 12.57 -23.86
C ASP A 81 24.03 13.96 -24.46
N ILE A 82 24.12 14.98 -23.60
CA ILE A 82 24.18 16.39 -23.99
C ILE A 82 25.50 16.68 -24.72
N ILE A 83 26.62 16.22 -24.14
CA ILE A 83 27.96 16.33 -24.72
C ILE A 83 28.59 14.92 -24.71
N ASN A 84 28.97 14.47 -25.91
CA ASN A 84 29.70 13.21 -26.06
C ASN A 84 30.94 13.50 -26.93
N ARG A 85 32.01 13.98 -26.31
CA ARG A 85 33.32 14.24 -26.95
C ARG A 85 34.40 13.47 -26.21
N ARG A 86 35.52 13.20 -26.90
CA ARG A 86 36.64 12.43 -26.34
C ARG A 86 37.16 12.98 -24.99
N ASN A 87 37.12 14.28 -24.77
CA ASN A 87 37.67 14.93 -23.60
C ASN A 87 36.58 15.47 -22.65
N LEU A 88 35.30 15.36 -23.03
CA LEU A 88 34.19 15.85 -22.21
C LEU A 88 32.95 15.04 -22.52
N GLN A 89 32.41 14.41 -21.50
CA GLN A 89 31.12 13.69 -21.56
C GLN A 89 30.20 14.29 -20.51
N TRP A 90 28.98 14.62 -20.91
CA TRP A 90 27.95 15.09 -20.03
C TRP A 90 26.60 14.46 -20.44
N SER A 91 26.01 13.70 -19.54
CA SER A 91 24.70 13.08 -19.72
C SER A 91 23.78 13.47 -18.59
N VAL A 92 22.49 13.49 -18.87
CA VAL A 92 21.41 13.70 -17.90
C VAL A 92 20.45 12.51 -18.02
N SER A 93 20.05 11.98 -16.88
CA SER A 93 19.06 10.90 -16.81
C SER A 93 17.95 11.29 -15.85
N ALA A 94 16.72 10.93 -16.21
CA ALA A 94 15.54 11.10 -15.35
C ALA A 94 14.70 9.84 -15.40
N ASN A 95 14.11 9.50 -14.27
CA ASN A 95 13.14 8.40 -14.19
C ASN A 95 11.87 8.85 -13.49
N ILE A 96 10.76 8.21 -13.85
CA ILE A 96 9.47 8.35 -13.20
C ILE A 96 8.79 7.00 -13.15
N ASN A 97 8.19 6.68 -12.03
CA ASN A 97 7.32 5.52 -11.90
C ASN A 97 5.97 5.92 -11.31
N TYR A 98 4.97 5.19 -11.70
CA TYR A 98 3.63 5.27 -11.14
C TYR A 98 3.13 3.87 -10.79
N ASN A 99 2.64 3.68 -9.56
CA ASN A 99 2.02 2.44 -9.12
C ASN A 99 0.64 2.72 -8.54
N LYS A 100 -0.36 2.01 -9.04
CA LYS A 100 -1.70 1.93 -8.46
C LYS A 100 -1.89 0.53 -7.90
N ASN A 101 -2.16 0.44 -6.60
CA ASN A 101 -2.60 -0.82 -5.99
C ASN A 101 -4.05 -0.70 -5.52
N GLN A 102 -4.74 -1.84 -5.43
CA GLN A 102 -6.12 -1.89 -4.97
C GLN A 102 -6.44 -3.29 -4.45
N ILE A 103 -7.08 -3.34 -3.30
CA ILE A 103 -7.63 -4.57 -2.73
C ILE A 103 -8.88 -4.93 -3.53
N THR A 104 -8.96 -6.16 -4.02
CA THR A 104 -10.10 -6.64 -4.81
C THR A 104 -10.99 -7.61 -4.03
N GLU A 105 -10.44 -8.23 -2.98
CA GLU A 105 -11.15 -9.20 -2.17
C GLU A 105 -10.54 -9.27 -0.78
N LEU A 106 -11.37 -9.49 0.24
CA LEU A 106 -10.96 -9.76 1.62
C LEU A 106 -11.54 -11.11 2.09
N PHE A 107 -10.93 -11.65 3.15
CA PHE A 107 -11.30 -12.94 3.70
C PHE A 107 -12.79 -13.02 4.13
N GLY A 108 -13.39 -14.18 3.90
CA GLY A 108 -14.78 -14.45 4.30
C GLY A 108 -15.82 -13.57 3.60
N GLY A 109 -15.49 -12.99 2.43
CA GLY A 109 -16.40 -12.12 1.68
C GLY A 109 -16.69 -10.80 2.37
N ARG A 110 -15.80 -10.33 3.24
CA ARG A 110 -15.93 -9.03 3.91
C ARG A 110 -15.58 -7.90 2.97
N ASP A 111 -16.29 -6.78 3.08
CA ASP A 111 -15.99 -5.56 2.35
C ASP A 111 -14.88 -4.76 3.02
N GLU A 112 -14.74 -4.89 4.34
CA GLU A 112 -13.74 -4.15 5.11
C GLU A 112 -13.24 -4.95 6.33
N TYR A 113 -12.05 -4.57 6.79
CA TYR A 113 -11.43 -5.12 7.99
C TYR A 113 -10.54 -4.08 8.67
N VAL A 114 -10.81 -3.77 9.93
CA VAL A 114 -9.99 -2.88 10.77
C VAL A 114 -9.05 -3.74 11.60
N VAL A 115 -7.75 -3.46 11.50
CA VAL A 115 -6.75 -4.08 12.37
C VAL A 115 -6.69 -3.28 13.67
N ALA A 116 -7.21 -3.89 14.74
CA ALA A 116 -7.31 -3.20 16.04
C ALA A 116 -5.97 -2.62 16.51
N ASN A 117 -6.01 -1.41 17.07
CA ASN A 117 -4.87 -0.69 17.64
C ASN A 117 -3.72 -0.37 16.68
N THR A 118 -3.94 -0.39 15.37
CA THR A 118 -2.87 -0.15 14.38
C THR A 118 -3.10 1.04 13.46
N GLY A 119 -4.32 1.61 13.44
CA GLY A 119 -4.70 2.63 12.46
C GLY A 119 -4.72 2.10 11.02
N ILE A 120 -4.83 0.80 10.84
CA ILE A 120 -4.90 0.15 9.53
C ILE A 120 -6.32 -0.34 9.30
N LYS A 121 -6.90 0.07 8.20
CA LYS A 121 -8.16 -0.46 7.67
C LYS A 121 -7.94 -0.94 6.25
N TYR A 122 -8.33 -2.17 6.00
CA TYR A 122 -8.41 -2.71 4.65
C TYR A 122 -9.85 -2.62 4.16
N GLN A 123 -10.05 -2.17 2.96
CA GLN A 123 -11.38 -2.09 2.34
C GLN A 123 -11.28 -2.47 0.86
N VAL A 124 -12.22 -3.27 0.39
CA VAL A 124 -12.33 -3.62 -1.03
C VAL A 124 -12.52 -2.34 -1.85
N GLY A 125 -11.78 -2.21 -2.94
CA GLY A 125 -11.77 -1.02 -3.76
C GLY A 125 -10.78 0.07 -3.35
N MET A 126 -10.20 -0.01 -2.14
CA MET A 126 -9.24 0.96 -1.64
C MET A 126 -7.79 0.47 -1.82
N PRO A 127 -6.81 1.38 -1.85
CA PRO A 127 -5.41 1.02 -1.87
C PRO A 127 -4.98 0.26 -0.61
N TYR A 128 -4.11 -0.72 -0.76
CA TYR A 128 -3.42 -1.33 0.36
C TYR A 128 -2.45 -0.32 0.97
N GLY A 129 -2.63 -0.01 2.27
CA GLY A 129 -1.79 0.95 2.97
C GLY A 129 -2.28 2.40 2.92
N GLU A 130 -3.55 2.62 2.55
CA GLU A 130 -4.17 3.92 2.79
C GLU A 130 -4.31 4.17 4.29
N LEU A 131 -4.01 5.41 4.70
CA LEU A 131 -3.98 5.79 6.10
C LEU A 131 -5.40 6.03 6.61
N TYR A 132 -5.73 5.40 7.74
CA TYR A 132 -7.02 5.45 8.39
C TYR A 132 -6.84 5.95 9.83
N TYR A 133 -7.10 7.24 10.06
CA TYR A 133 -6.85 7.90 11.35
C TYR A 133 -7.90 8.94 11.68
N VAL A 134 -7.99 9.26 12.98
CA VAL A 134 -8.67 10.46 13.46
C VAL A 134 -7.84 11.68 13.06
N ARG A 135 -8.46 12.64 12.38
CA ARG A 135 -7.78 13.84 11.89
C ARG A 135 -7.53 14.81 13.02
N TRP A 136 -6.28 15.18 13.25
CA TRP A 136 -5.88 16.20 14.19
C TRP A 136 -5.84 17.58 13.50
N VAL A 137 -6.41 18.60 14.13
CA VAL A 137 -6.47 19.98 13.59
C VAL A 137 -5.40 20.85 14.23
N GLY A 138 -5.22 20.72 15.52
CA GLY A 138 -4.31 21.58 16.27
C GLY A 138 -4.60 21.57 17.77
N VAL A 139 -4.16 22.64 18.42
CA VAL A 139 -4.36 22.89 19.83
C VAL A 139 -5.13 24.19 19.98
N ASP A 140 -6.17 24.21 20.81
CA ASP A 140 -6.92 25.40 21.14
C ASP A 140 -6.03 26.36 21.95
N PRO A 141 -5.76 27.58 21.46
CA PRO A 141 -4.91 28.54 22.17
C PRO A 141 -5.52 29.08 23.47
N ALA A 142 -6.82 28.91 23.66
CA ALA A 142 -7.52 29.42 24.85
C ALA A 142 -7.35 28.50 26.07
N ASP A 143 -7.29 27.16 25.86
CA ASP A 143 -7.24 26.21 26.97
C ASP A 143 -6.17 25.10 26.81
N GLY A 144 -5.44 25.10 25.68
CA GLY A 144 -4.38 24.11 25.41
C GLY A 144 -4.88 22.72 25.10
N GLN A 145 -6.18 22.51 24.87
CA GLN A 145 -6.72 21.20 24.52
C GLN A 145 -6.51 20.88 23.04
N GLN A 146 -6.34 19.59 22.75
CA GLN A 146 -6.23 19.11 21.36
C GLN A 146 -7.60 19.17 20.66
N ILE A 147 -7.58 19.59 19.39
CA ILE A 147 -8.75 19.65 18.53
C ILE A 147 -8.63 18.57 17.46
N TRP A 148 -9.66 17.77 17.35
CA TRP A 148 -9.81 16.68 16.40
C TRP A 148 -10.98 16.94 15.45
N LEU A 149 -11.04 16.27 14.31
CA LEU A 149 -12.25 16.22 13.51
C LEU A 149 -13.00 14.92 13.76
N ASP A 150 -14.31 15.03 13.89
CA ASP A 150 -15.18 13.87 13.82
C ASP A 150 -15.26 13.32 12.37
N LYS A 151 -16.00 12.21 12.14
CA LYS A 151 -16.16 11.62 10.81
C LYS A 151 -16.88 12.56 9.83
N ASP A 152 -17.71 13.48 10.31
CA ASP A 152 -18.47 14.44 9.52
C ASP A 152 -17.68 15.72 9.23
N GLY A 153 -16.51 15.87 9.84
CA GLY A 153 -15.60 16.99 9.64
C GLY A 153 -15.78 18.15 10.62
N ASN A 154 -16.56 17.96 11.68
CA ASN A 154 -16.73 18.98 12.73
C ASN A 154 -15.62 18.88 13.77
N GLU A 155 -15.23 20.02 14.34
CA GLU A 155 -14.23 20.07 15.38
C GLU A 155 -14.78 19.54 16.72
N THR A 156 -13.96 18.76 17.40
CA THR A 156 -14.25 18.20 18.72
C THR A 156 -13.00 18.17 19.59
N LYS A 157 -13.13 18.41 20.89
CA LYS A 157 -12.05 18.24 21.86
C LYS A 157 -11.99 16.82 22.44
N THR A 158 -12.93 15.97 22.07
CA THR A 158 -12.98 14.57 22.52
C THR A 158 -12.40 13.67 21.46
N TYR A 159 -11.30 12.99 21.79
CA TYR A 159 -10.74 11.92 20.94
C TYR A 159 -11.63 10.68 20.98
N SER A 160 -11.98 10.15 19.82
CA SER A 160 -12.61 8.84 19.69
C SER A 160 -12.07 8.15 18.43
N GLU A 161 -11.70 6.87 18.55
CA GLU A 161 -11.29 6.04 17.41
C GLU A 161 -12.41 5.86 16.37
N ASP A 162 -13.67 6.00 16.80
CA ASP A 162 -14.85 5.97 15.92
C ASP A 162 -14.85 7.11 14.89
N ASN A 163 -14.09 8.17 15.14
CA ASN A 163 -13.93 9.32 14.24
C ASN A 163 -12.82 9.11 13.19
N ALA A 164 -12.19 7.94 13.15
CA ALA A 164 -11.21 7.62 12.12
C ALA A 164 -11.85 7.56 10.73
N VAL A 165 -11.17 8.12 9.75
CA VAL A 165 -11.57 8.13 8.35
C VAL A 165 -10.36 7.83 7.45
N PHE A 166 -10.61 7.39 6.22
CA PHE A 166 -9.57 7.35 5.22
C PHE A 166 -9.13 8.78 4.87
N THR A 167 -7.83 9.01 4.92
CA THR A 167 -7.27 10.35 4.76
C THR A 167 -7.01 10.74 3.31
N GLY A 168 -7.17 9.83 2.36
CA GLY A 168 -6.75 9.99 0.97
C GLY A 168 -5.24 9.98 0.77
N LYS A 169 -4.48 9.72 1.83
CA LYS A 169 -3.02 9.61 1.80
C LYS A 169 -2.62 8.16 1.94
N GLN A 170 -1.62 7.76 1.16
CA GLN A 170 -1.11 6.40 1.16
C GLN A 170 0.23 6.32 1.86
N ARG A 171 0.48 5.22 2.54
CA ARG A 171 1.78 4.89 3.14
C ARG A 171 2.88 4.79 2.06
N TYR A 172 2.50 4.33 0.88
CA TYR A 172 3.39 4.21 -0.28
C TYR A 172 2.99 5.25 -1.31
N ALA A 173 3.91 6.13 -1.66
CA ALA A 173 3.67 7.14 -2.68
C ALA A 173 3.35 6.48 -4.03
N PRO A 174 2.26 6.85 -4.69
CA PRO A 174 1.93 6.28 -5.99
C PRO A 174 2.89 6.76 -7.09
N TRP A 175 3.50 7.91 -6.91
CA TRP A 175 4.49 8.48 -7.81
C TRP A 175 5.85 8.54 -7.14
N ALA A 176 6.88 8.14 -7.86
CA ALA A 176 8.26 8.35 -7.48
C ALA A 176 9.12 8.62 -8.72
N GLY A 177 10.22 9.32 -8.55
CA GLY A 177 11.12 9.64 -9.65
C GLY A 177 12.34 10.39 -9.16
N GLY A 178 13.29 10.58 -10.09
CA GLY A 178 14.55 11.26 -9.82
C GLY A 178 15.24 11.69 -11.11
N PHE A 179 16.28 12.47 -10.94
CA PHE A 179 17.18 12.95 -12.01
C PHE A 179 18.60 13.06 -11.49
#